data_6382236eb85ff6c1d099ac0c445b3e37
#
_entry.id   6382236eb85ff6c1d099ac0c445b3e37
#
_cell.length_a   1.000
_cell.length_b   1.000
_cell.length_c   1.000
_cell.angle_alpha   90.00
_cell.angle_beta   90.00
_cell.angle_gamma   90.00
#
_symmetry.space_group_name_H-M   'P 1'
#
loop_
_entity.id
_entity.type
_entity.pdbx_description
1 polymer ?
#
loop_
_entity_poly.entity_id
_entity_poly.type
_entity_poly.pdbx_seq_one_letter_code
_entity_poly.pdbx_strand_id
1 'polypeptide(L)'
;MLIGVRTARRLAVGLTMVAVLAACDDSAKAGRSAAAGASASPAVSVAPSPSTEAPGQPVSSAQPSKSPGGGGASASPSLPPPGSAYQGRLPKFGKPPTPHRINVPEGNSAPWLSRIPTDQPVAFITIDDGWIKRPEALELFREAGVPVSLFLTINAIKDDPAYFQRLQDAGAVIEAHTISHQSLKGKPYSFQRKEICGSADQLGQMFGKRPTLFRPPFGEKDATTLKVIHECGMKAGLFWKETVDKGIVRYQEGKTVQPGDVILMHFRDRFVDDFIAALQAIAAAGLTPALLEDYIP
;
A
#
# COMPACT_ATOMS: atom_id res chain seq x y z
N MET A 1 51.12 42.97 -23.91
CA MET A 1 52.18 43.13 -22.92
C MET A 1 51.73 42.55 -21.61
N LEU A 2 52.48 41.58 -21.09
CA LEU A 2 52.45 40.90 -19.80
C LEU A 2 51.32 39.88 -19.55
N ILE A 3 51.76 38.66 -19.70
CA ILE A 3 51.25 37.34 -19.29
C ILE A 3 51.38 37.20 -17.77
N GLY A 4 50.36 36.77 -17.09
CA GLY A 4 50.38 36.38 -15.69
C GLY A 4 49.93 34.93 -15.49
N VAL A 5 50.89 34.04 -15.45
CA VAL A 5 50.75 32.62 -15.08
C VAL A 5 50.52 32.48 -13.61
N ARG A 6 49.43 31.82 -13.16
CA ARG A 6 49.27 31.39 -11.77
C ARG A 6 49.24 29.86 -11.66
N THR A 7 50.27 29.41 -11.02
CA THR A 7 50.63 28.03 -10.68
C THR A 7 49.58 27.39 -9.72
N ALA A 8 49.10 26.21 -10.06
CA ALA A 8 48.26 25.36 -9.19
C ALA A 8 49.18 24.57 -8.24
N ARG A 9 48.98 24.69 -6.97
CA ARG A 9 49.56 23.83 -5.91
C ARG A 9 48.62 22.64 -5.68
N ARG A 10 49.14 21.46 -5.95
CA ARG A 10 48.51 20.17 -5.58
C ARG A 10 48.89 19.86 -4.10
N LEU A 11 47.88 19.73 -3.22
CA LEU A 11 48.05 19.09 -1.92
C LEU A 11 47.77 17.57 -2.09
N ALA A 12 48.80 16.79 -1.77
CA ALA A 12 48.65 15.34 -1.58
C ALA A 12 48.24 15.09 -0.12
N VAL A 13 47.15 14.38 0.11
CA VAL A 13 46.76 13.87 1.43
C VAL A 13 47.01 12.37 1.43
N GLY A 14 47.93 11.97 2.31
CA GLY A 14 48.35 10.60 2.48
C GLY A 14 47.28 9.74 3.17
N LEU A 15 47.14 8.54 2.65
CA LEU A 15 46.25 7.47 3.15
C LEU A 15 47.08 6.61 4.13
N THR A 16 46.78 6.65 5.41
CA THR A 16 47.33 5.73 6.41
C THR A 16 46.40 4.54 6.57
N MET A 17 46.87 3.37 6.10
CA MET A 17 46.25 2.07 6.40
C MET A 17 46.63 1.65 7.83
N VAL A 18 45.65 1.34 8.66
CA VAL A 18 45.80 0.59 9.90
C VAL A 18 45.26 -0.80 9.69
N ALA A 19 46.17 -1.77 9.64
CA ALA A 19 45.85 -3.19 9.66
C ALA A 19 45.67 -3.62 11.12
N VAL A 20 44.53 -4.20 11.45
CA VAL A 20 44.29 -4.89 12.71
C VAL A 20 44.22 -6.39 12.41
N LEU A 21 45.25 -7.08 12.85
CA LEU A 21 45.31 -8.55 12.95
C LEU A 21 44.57 -8.98 14.23
N ALA A 22 43.56 -9.82 14.12
CA ALA A 22 42.98 -10.54 15.24
C ALA A 22 43.19 -12.02 15.03
N ALA A 23 43.89 -12.63 16.00
CA ALA A 23 44.29 -14.01 16.06
C ALA A 23 43.10 -14.94 16.36
N CYS A 24 43.19 -16.13 15.79
CA CYS A 24 42.40 -17.33 16.11
C CYS A 24 42.71 -17.82 17.51
N ASP A 25 41.72 -18.28 18.23
CA ASP A 25 41.95 -19.29 19.28
C ASP A 25 40.90 -20.41 19.15
N ASP A 26 41.44 -21.62 18.97
CA ASP A 26 40.75 -22.89 18.82
C ASP A 26 40.68 -23.53 20.21
N SER A 27 39.51 -23.95 20.65
CA SER A 27 39.42 -24.91 21.75
C SER A 27 38.18 -25.79 21.60
N ALA A 28 38.43 -26.93 21.00
CA ALA A 28 37.58 -28.11 21.05
C ALA A 28 37.46 -28.65 22.47
N LYS A 29 36.27 -29.03 22.93
CA LYS A 29 36.11 -30.14 23.89
C LYS A 29 34.80 -30.90 23.63
N ALA A 30 35.02 -32.14 23.29
CA ALA A 30 34.02 -33.18 23.19
C ALA A 30 33.51 -33.63 24.57
N GLY A 31 32.22 -33.96 24.63
CA GLY A 31 31.62 -34.62 25.78
C GLY A 31 30.42 -35.44 25.34
N ARG A 32 30.58 -36.74 25.42
CA ARG A 32 29.64 -37.82 25.04
C ARG A 32 28.50 -37.97 26.05
N SER A 33 27.40 -38.47 25.53
CA SER A 33 26.66 -39.68 25.95
C SER A 33 25.34 -39.49 26.70
N ALA A 34 24.36 -40.07 26.14
CA ALA A 34 23.45 -41.17 26.48
C ALA A 34 22.04 -40.72 26.96
N ALA A 35 21.11 -41.12 26.20
CA ALA A 35 20.16 -42.22 26.29
C ALA A 35 18.80 -41.88 26.91
N ALA A 36 17.79 -42.10 26.06
CA ALA A 36 16.56 -42.83 26.29
C ALA A 36 15.58 -42.35 27.41
N GLY A 37 14.38 -42.04 26.92
CA GLY A 37 13.18 -41.93 27.75
C GLY A 37 11.93 -41.75 26.89
N ALA A 38 11.47 -42.85 26.30
CA ALA A 38 10.13 -42.93 25.72
C ALA A 38 9.08 -42.84 26.82
N SER A 39 8.07 -42.01 26.65
CA SER A 39 6.80 -42.17 27.35
C SER A 39 5.68 -41.79 26.41
N ALA A 40 4.85 -42.79 26.14
CA ALA A 40 3.69 -42.73 25.29
C ALA A 40 2.46 -42.28 26.05
N SER A 41 1.60 -41.52 25.36
CA SER A 41 0.14 -41.51 25.37
C SER A 41 -0.63 -41.18 26.67
N PRO A 42 -1.88 -40.71 26.61
CA PRO A 42 -2.93 -41.30 25.78
C PRO A 42 -3.83 -40.31 25.01
N ALA A 43 -4.37 -40.84 23.92
CA ALA A 43 -5.49 -40.31 23.19
C ALA A 43 -6.76 -40.38 24.02
N VAL A 44 -7.51 -39.28 24.10
CA VAL A 44 -8.90 -39.27 24.55
C VAL A 44 -9.80 -39.18 23.33
N SER A 45 -10.46 -40.30 23.07
CA SER A 45 -11.59 -40.45 22.16
C SER A 45 -12.84 -39.93 22.86
N VAL A 46 -13.56 -39.01 22.23
CA VAL A 46 -14.93 -38.67 22.62
C VAL A 46 -15.84 -38.96 21.43
N ALA A 47 -16.70 -39.95 21.66
CA ALA A 47 -17.75 -40.40 20.76
C ALA A 47 -18.92 -39.39 20.66
N PRO A 48 -19.69 -39.46 19.57
CA PRO A 48 -20.85 -38.57 19.38
C PRO A 48 -22.07 -39.08 20.14
N SER A 49 -22.87 -38.17 20.64
CA SER A 49 -24.21 -38.47 21.19
C SER A 49 -25.32 -37.91 20.28
N PRO A 50 -26.53 -38.57 20.34
CA PRO A 50 -27.39 -38.62 19.17
C PRO A 50 -28.47 -37.52 19.12
N SER A 51 -29.00 -37.38 17.93
CA SER A 51 -30.20 -36.65 17.52
C SER A 51 -31.44 -37.08 18.32
N THR A 52 -32.28 -36.07 18.63
CA THR A 52 -33.68 -36.35 18.94
C THR A 52 -34.55 -35.51 18.02
N GLU A 53 -35.40 -36.22 17.32
CA GLU A 53 -36.34 -35.77 16.28
C GLU A 53 -37.71 -35.43 16.94
N ALA A 54 -38.30 -34.37 16.47
CA ALA A 54 -39.69 -34.00 16.19
C ALA A 54 -40.83 -34.43 17.17
N PRO A 55 -42.10 -34.02 17.02
CA PRO A 55 -42.84 -33.51 15.87
C PRO A 55 -43.90 -32.41 16.14
N GLY A 56 -44.53 -31.92 15.08
CA GLY A 56 -45.93 -31.53 15.11
C GLY A 56 -46.34 -30.15 14.67
N GLN A 57 -46.85 -30.06 13.46
CA GLN A 57 -47.67 -28.96 12.90
C GLN A 57 -49.04 -28.84 13.62
N PRO A 58 -49.91 -27.84 13.39
CA PRO A 58 -50.41 -27.49 12.04
C PRO A 58 -50.68 -25.98 11.73
N VAL A 59 -50.87 -25.79 10.47
CA VAL A 59 -51.32 -24.62 9.73
C VAL A 59 -52.56 -23.92 10.26
N SER A 60 -52.59 -22.59 10.12
CA SER A 60 -53.86 -21.86 9.96
C SER A 60 -53.66 -20.72 8.92
N SER A 61 -54.42 -20.86 7.89
CA SER A 61 -54.68 -19.93 6.82
C SER A 61 -55.54 -18.75 7.28
N ALA A 62 -55.13 -17.52 6.96
CA ALA A 62 -56.09 -16.41 6.80
C ALA A 62 -55.57 -15.43 5.74
N GLN A 63 -56.34 -15.28 4.71
CA GLN A 63 -56.27 -14.35 3.57
C GLN A 63 -57.03 -13.05 3.88
N PRO A 64 -57.08 -12.05 3.02
CA PRO A 64 -56.39 -10.77 3.14
C PRO A 64 -57.36 -9.60 3.46
N SER A 65 -56.85 -8.55 4.04
CA SER A 65 -57.57 -7.28 4.10
C SER A 65 -56.93 -6.23 3.20
N LYS A 66 -57.70 -5.73 2.29
CA LYS A 66 -57.36 -4.62 1.38
C LYS A 66 -57.37 -3.25 2.06
N SER A 67 -56.32 -2.46 1.77
CA SER A 67 -56.32 -1.00 1.41
C SER A 67 -56.53 0.04 2.51
N PRO A 68 -56.16 1.29 2.29
CA PRO A 68 -55.76 1.97 1.06
C PRO A 68 -54.45 2.82 1.14
N GLY A 69 -54.00 3.21 0.00
CA GLY A 69 -52.92 4.02 -0.40
C GLY A 69 -52.55 5.26 0.43
N GLY A 70 -51.24 5.35 0.57
CA GLY A 70 -50.53 6.56 0.97
C GLY A 70 -49.16 6.47 0.31
N GLY A 71 -49.01 7.05 -0.87
CA GLY A 71 -47.72 7.18 -1.54
C GLY A 71 -46.80 8.07 -0.71
N GLY A 72 -45.97 7.44 0.08
CA GLY A 72 -44.76 8.03 0.62
C GLY A 72 -43.61 7.57 -0.24
N ALA A 73 -43.26 8.37 -1.25
CA ALA A 73 -41.99 8.22 -1.93
C ALA A 73 -40.91 8.35 -0.84
N SER A 74 -40.29 7.23 -0.48
CA SER A 74 -39.05 7.23 0.28
C SER A 74 -38.01 7.93 -0.61
N ALA A 75 -37.83 9.21 -0.38
CA ALA A 75 -36.74 9.95 -0.98
C ALA A 75 -35.45 9.31 -0.46
N SER A 76 -34.81 8.53 -1.31
CA SER A 76 -33.38 8.23 -1.13
C SER A 76 -32.69 9.57 -0.86
N PRO A 77 -31.83 9.68 0.16
CA PRO A 77 -31.09 10.91 0.37
C PRO A 77 -30.35 11.22 -0.91
N SER A 78 -30.79 12.31 -1.58
CA SER A 78 -30.11 12.85 -2.74
C SER A 78 -28.71 13.21 -2.28
N LEU A 79 -27.69 12.57 -2.84
CA LEU A 79 -26.31 12.99 -2.69
C LEU A 79 -26.25 14.49 -3.06
N PRO A 80 -25.58 15.33 -2.28
CA PRO A 80 -25.40 16.74 -2.63
C PRO A 80 -24.82 16.83 -4.05
N PRO A 81 -25.14 17.88 -4.79
CA PRO A 81 -24.65 18.04 -6.15
C PRO A 81 -23.11 18.00 -6.16
N PRO A 82 -22.48 17.36 -7.18
CA PRO A 82 -21.02 17.31 -7.27
C PRO A 82 -20.44 18.73 -7.22
N GLY A 83 -19.48 18.96 -6.32
CA GLY A 83 -18.73 20.21 -6.27
C GLY A 83 -19.02 21.15 -5.10
N SER A 84 -19.81 20.75 -4.07
CA SER A 84 -20.18 21.68 -2.99
C SER A 84 -19.52 21.40 -1.63
N ALA A 85 -19.24 20.13 -1.29
CA ALA A 85 -18.85 19.77 0.08
C ALA A 85 -17.42 20.18 0.47
N TYR A 86 -16.49 20.23 -0.50
CA TYR A 86 -15.08 20.52 -0.26
C TYR A 86 -14.57 21.77 -0.97
N GLN A 87 -15.47 22.54 -1.61
CA GLN A 87 -15.15 23.78 -2.30
C GLN A 87 -14.42 24.76 -1.38
N GLY A 88 -13.29 25.29 -1.84
CA GLY A 88 -12.42 26.19 -1.06
C GLY A 88 -11.45 25.51 -0.10
N ARG A 89 -11.58 24.20 0.14
CA ARG A 89 -10.62 23.43 0.94
C ARG A 89 -9.58 22.69 0.07
N LEU A 90 -9.98 22.32 -1.15
CA LEU A 90 -9.12 21.60 -2.11
C LEU A 90 -8.27 22.60 -2.92
N PRO A 91 -6.95 22.44 -2.95
CA PRO A 91 -6.10 23.17 -3.88
C PRO A 91 -6.47 22.86 -5.33
N LYS A 92 -6.31 23.84 -6.21
CA LYS A 92 -6.43 23.63 -7.65
C LYS A 92 -5.05 23.36 -8.23
N PHE A 93 -4.94 22.29 -8.98
CA PHE A 93 -3.70 21.91 -9.68
C PHE A 93 -3.84 22.15 -11.19
N GLY A 94 -2.72 22.49 -11.83
CA GLY A 94 -2.60 22.40 -13.28
C GLY A 94 -2.49 20.94 -13.74
N LYS A 95 -2.49 20.74 -15.06
CA LYS A 95 -2.19 19.41 -15.63
C LYS A 95 -0.76 19.02 -15.26
N PRO A 96 -0.51 17.81 -14.77
CA PRO A 96 0.86 17.34 -14.55
C PRO A 96 1.66 17.32 -15.87
N PRO A 97 2.98 17.48 -15.82
CA PRO A 97 3.81 17.37 -17.01
C PRO A 97 3.72 15.98 -17.63
N THR A 98 4.09 15.85 -18.90
CA THR A 98 4.23 14.54 -19.55
C THR A 98 5.24 13.70 -18.77
N PRO A 99 4.88 12.49 -18.31
CA PRO A 99 5.75 11.70 -17.45
C PRO A 99 7.07 11.33 -18.13
N HIS A 100 8.16 11.51 -17.43
CA HIS A 100 9.46 10.93 -17.78
C HIS A 100 9.62 9.62 -17.00
N ARG A 101 9.51 8.49 -17.70
CA ARG A 101 9.68 7.18 -17.08
C ARG A 101 11.10 7.00 -16.57
N ILE A 102 11.21 6.49 -15.35
CA ILE A 102 12.51 6.17 -14.78
C ILE A 102 13.14 4.96 -15.48
N ASN A 103 14.47 4.90 -15.49
CA ASN A 103 15.15 3.68 -15.84
C ASN A 103 15.14 2.73 -14.64
N VAL A 104 14.47 1.59 -14.77
CA VAL A 104 14.50 0.51 -13.76
C VAL A 104 15.66 -0.40 -14.14
N PRO A 105 16.68 -0.56 -13.26
CA PRO A 105 17.80 -1.44 -13.54
C PRO A 105 17.32 -2.87 -13.79
N GLU A 106 17.85 -3.50 -14.83
CA GLU A 106 17.65 -4.95 -15.03
C GLU A 106 18.32 -5.75 -13.92
N GLY A 107 17.71 -6.86 -13.51
CA GLY A 107 18.23 -7.71 -12.46
C GLY A 107 17.22 -8.75 -11.99
N ASN A 108 17.58 -9.49 -10.95
CA ASN A 108 16.77 -10.57 -10.36
C ASN A 108 15.93 -10.11 -9.17
N SER A 109 15.80 -8.79 -8.96
CA SER A 109 15.15 -8.21 -7.80
C SER A 109 14.50 -6.88 -8.19
N ALA A 110 13.29 -6.65 -7.72
CA ALA A 110 12.61 -5.39 -7.94
C ALA A 110 13.32 -4.24 -7.21
N PRO A 111 13.37 -3.03 -7.79
CA PRO A 111 13.86 -1.85 -7.10
C PRO A 111 12.98 -1.51 -5.90
N TRP A 112 13.59 -0.88 -4.90
CA TRP A 112 12.91 -0.36 -3.71
C TRP A 112 12.88 1.15 -3.75
N LEU A 113 11.70 1.74 -3.90
CA LEU A 113 11.53 3.16 -4.16
C LEU A 113 10.70 3.82 -3.05
N SER A 114 11.26 4.81 -2.38
CA SER A 114 10.53 5.71 -1.47
C SER A 114 10.22 7.06 -2.11
N ARG A 115 10.91 7.34 -3.20
CA ARG A 115 10.79 8.51 -4.08
C ARG A 115 11.04 8.06 -5.50
N ILE A 116 10.31 8.60 -6.45
CA ILE A 116 10.61 8.43 -7.87
C ILE A 116 11.74 9.39 -8.22
N PRO A 117 12.86 8.92 -8.79
CA PRO A 117 13.97 9.79 -9.18
C PRO A 117 13.58 10.62 -10.42
N THR A 118 12.97 11.76 -10.17
CA THR A 118 12.56 12.73 -11.20
C THR A 118 12.84 14.15 -10.71
N ASP A 119 13.14 15.05 -11.62
CA ASP A 119 13.23 16.50 -11.44
C ASP A 119 11.93 17.23 -11.79
N GLN A 120 10.94 16.50 -12.33
CA GLN A 120 9.65 17.06 -12.64
C GLN A 120 8.90 17.48 -11.35
N PRO A 121 8.17 18.62 -11.35
CA PRO A 121 7.52 19.16 -10.17
C PRO A 121 6.24 18.37 -9.81
N VAL A 122 6.40 17.10 -9.46
CA VAL A 122 5.29 16.18 -9.15
C VAL A 122 5.52 15.45 -7.84
N ALA A 123 4.41 15.04 -7.20
CA ALA A 123 4.40 14.11 -6.07
C ALA A 123 3.26 13.09 -6.24
N PHE A 124 3.32 11.99 -5.52
CA PHE A 124 2.44 10.84 -5.72
C PHE A 124 1.63 10.53 -4.47
N ILE A 125 0.30 10.56 -4.59
CA ILE A 125 -0.61 10.20 -3.50
C ILE A 125 -0.87 8.70 -3.55
N THR A 126 -0.60 8.02 -2.44
CA THR A 126 -0.84 6.58 -2.30
C THR A 126 -1.65 6.29 -1.05
N ILE A 127 -2.61 5.36 -1.14
CA ILE A 127 -3.52 5.02 -0.05
C ILE A 127 -3.50 3.51 0.14
N ASP A 128 -3.19 3.06 1.36
CA ASP A 128 -3.02 1.66 1.68
C ASP A 128 -4.25 1.03 2.36
N ASP A 129 -4.27 -0.30 2.40
CA ASP A 129 -5.15 -1.22 3.10
C ASP A 129 -6.53 -1.44 2.46
N GLY A 130 -7.53 -0.61 2.80
CA GLY A 130 -8.92 -0.78 2.39
C GLY A 130 -9.86 -1.31 3.48
N TRP A 131 -9.45 -1.38 4.75
CA TRP A 131 -10.31 -1.88 5.85
C TRP A 131 -11.54 -1.00 6.08
N ILE A 132 -11.40 0.31 6.01
CA ILE A 132 -12.49 1.26 6.19
C ILE A 132 -12.91 1.81 4.83
N LYS A 133 -14.18 1.64 4.44
CA LYS A 133 -14.76 2.17 3.21
C LYS A 133 -15.35 3.56 3.50
N ARG A 134 -14.58 4.60 3.21
CA ARG A 134 -15.00 5.99 3.46
C ARG A 134 -15.93 6.47 2.35
N PRO A 135 -17.21 6.74 2.62
CA PRO A 135 -18.17 7.16 1.59
C PRO A 135 -17.76 8.46 0.90
N GLU A 136 -17.01 9.31 1.58
CA GLU A 136 -16.53 10.60 1.07
C GLU A 136 -15.43 10.48 0.02
N ALA A 137 -14.73 9.32 -0.04
CA ALA A 137 -13.55 9.17 -0.91
C ALA A 137 -13.88 9.35 -2.39
N LEU A 138 -15.01 8.81 -2.85
CA LEU A 138 -15.43 8.92 -4.25
C LEU A 138 -15.66 10.38 -4.66
N GLU A 139 -16.34 11.14 -3.81
CA GLU A 139 -16.62 12.55 -4.07
C GLU A 139 -15.31 13.37 -4.04
N LEU A 140 -14.47 13.15 -3.04
CA LEU A 140 -13.15 13.80 -2.93
C LEU A 140 -12.28 13.57 -4.16
N PHE A 141 -12.20 12.33 -4.65
CA PHE A 141 -11.40 12.01 -5.85
C PHE A 141 -11.92 12.73 -7.08
N ARG A 142 -13.24 12.74 -7.27
CA ARG A 142 -13.88 13.46 -8.39
C ARG A 142 -13.71 14.97 -8.30
N GLU A 143 -13.88 15.54 -7.12
CA GLU A 143 -13.80 16.98 -6.92
C GLU A 143 -12.35 17.48 -7.01
N ALA A 144 -11.40 16.75 -6.44
CA ALA A 144 -9.98 17.08 -6.55
C ALA A 144 -9.44 16.90 -7.97
N GLY A 145 -9.97 15.92 -8.72
CA GLY A 145 -9.54 15.63 -10.08
C GLY A 145 -8.07 15.24 -10.19
N VAL A 146 -7.51 14.61 -9.14
CA VAL A 146 -6.10 14.24 -9.07
C VAL A 146 -5.94 12.72 -9.11
N PRO A 147 -4.84 12.21 -9.69
CA PRO A 147 -4.55 10.79 -9.73
C PRO A 147 -4.17 10.26 -8.34
N VAL A 148 -4.57 9.01 -8.05
CA VAL A 148 -4.31 8.32 -6.78
C VAL A 148 -3.99 6.85 -7.06
N SER A 149 -2.97 6.28 -6.40
CA SER A 149 -2.68 4.85 -6.41
C SER A 149 -3.15 4.20 -5.11
N LEU A 150 -3.94 3.13 -5.21
CA LEU A 150 -4.52 2.38 -4.09
C LEU A 150 -3.79 1.05 -3.92
N PHE A 151 -3.02 0.88 -2.84
CA PHE A 151 -2.37 -0.37 -2.49
C PHE A 151 -3.29 -1.20 -1.60
N LEU A 152 -4.03 -2.14 -2.20
CA LEU A 152 -5.13 -2.83 -1.53
C LEU A 152 -4.75 -4.20 -1.01
N THR A 153 -5.20 -4.50 0.22
CA THR A 153 -5.10 -5.81 0.87
C THR A 153 -6.36 -6.63 0.57
N ILE A 154 -6.21 -7.84 0.05
CA ILE A 154 -7.35 -8.70 -0.35
C ILE A 154 -8.34 -8.89 0.79
N ASN A 155 -7.86 -9.28 1.98
CA ASN A 155 -8.73 -9.52 3.13
C ASN A 155 -9.47 -8.26 3.62
N ALA A 156 -8.93 -7.08 3.32
CA ALA A 156 -9.54 -5.80 3.67
C ALA A 156 -10.68 -5.39 2.73
N ILE A 157 -10.67 -5.87 1.49
CA ILE A 157 -11.58 -5.38 0.43
C ILE A 157 -12.60 -6.41 -0.04
N LYS A 158 -12.42 -7.70 0.27
CA LYS A 158 -13.23 -8.80 -0.26
C LYS A 158 -14.71 -8.78 0.12
N ASP A 159 -15.07 -8.03 1.16
CA ASP A 159 -16.44 -7.85 1.64
C ASP A 159 -17.23 -6.82 0.80
N ASP A 160 -16.57 -5.84 0.20
CA ASP A 160 -17.17 -4.84 -0.70
C ASP A 160 -16.17 -4.40 -1.79
N PRO A 161 -15.85 -5.25 -2.76
CA PRO A 161 -14.98 -4.87 -3.88
C PRO A 161 -15.61 -3.80 -4.78
N ALA A 162 -16.94 -3.71 -4.80
CA ALA A 162 -17.65 -2.70 -5.59
C ALA A 162 -17.36 -1.28 -5.13
N TYR A 163 -17.06 -1.07 -3.86
CA TYR A 163 -16.61 0.23 -3.38
C TYR A 163 -15.30 0.67 -4.09
N PHE A 164 -14.33 -0.22 -4.18
CA PHE A 164 -13.04 0.09 -4.83
C PHE A 164 -13.15 0.15 -6.36
N GLN A 165 -14.08 -0.61 -6.96
CA GLN A 165 -14.40 -0.46 -8.37
C GLN A 165 -14.89 0.96 -8.68
N ARG A 166 -15.75 1.53 -7.85
CA ARG A 166 -16.20 2.93 -8.03
C ARG A 166 -15.06 3.96 -7.92
N LEU A 167 -14.06 3.69 -7.07
CA LEU A 167 -12.86 4.54 -6.98
C LEU A 167 -11.97 4.38 -8.23
N GLN A 168 -11.83 3.16 -8.74
CA GLN A 168 -11.13 2.89 -9.99
C GLN A 168 -11.83 3.57 -11.19
N ASP A 169 -13.15 3.49 -11.26
CA ASP A 169 -13.95 4.16 -12.30
C ASP A 169 -13.83 5.70 -12.22
N ALA A 170 -13.49 6.24 -11.06
CA ALA A 170 -13.19 7.64 -10.85
C ALA A 170 -11.72 8.03 -11.15
N GLY A 171 -10.91 7.07 -11.64
CA GLY A 171 -9.53 7.30 -12.07
C GLY A 171 -8.44 6.86 -11.11
N ALA A 172 -8.78 6.22 -9.96
CA ALA A 172 -7.77 5.62 -9.12
C ALA A 172 -7.17 4.36 -9.76
N VAL A 173 -5.88 4.11 -9.54
CA VAL A 173 -5.21 2.87 -9.99
C VAL A 173 -5.01 1.94 -8.80
N ILE A 174 -5.32 0.64 -9.01
CA ILE A 174 -5.24 -0.38 -7.96
C ILE A 174 -3.92 -1.13 -8.08
N GLU A 175 -3.20 -1.18 -6.94
CA GLU A 175 -1.93 -1.84 -6.77
C GLU A 175 -1.96 -2.80 -5.55
N ALA A 176 -0.94 -3.65 -5.37
CA ALA A 176 -1.00 -4.78 -4.44
C ALA A 176 -0.36 -4.48 -3.07
N HIS A 177 -1.06 -4.94 -1.99
CA HIS A 177 -0.63 -4.81 -0.60
C HIS A 177 -0.83 -6.11 0.21
N THR A 178 -0.50 -7.26 -0.37
CA THR A 178 -0.67 -8.61 0.18
C THR A 178 -2.12 -9.12 0.24
N ILE A 179 -2.26 -10.40 0.57
CA ILE A 179 -3.56 -11.02 0.84
C ILE A 179 -4.01 -10.72 2.27
N SER A 180 -3.11 -10.90 3.26
CA SER A 180 -3.48 -10.97 4.68
C SER A 180 -2.96 -9.82 5.53
N HIS A 181 -2.18 -8.88 4.95
CA HIS A 181 -1.54 -7.77 5.66
C HIS A 181 -0.56 -8.22 6.76
N GLN A 182 0.08 -9.37 6.61
CA GLN A 182 1.14 -9.80 7.52
C GLN A 182 2.51 -9.27 7.08
N SER A 183 3.41 -9.01 8.04
CA SER A 183 4.80 -8.70 7.72
C SER A 183 5.43 -9.83 6.91
N LEU A 184 6.15 -9.46 5.86
CA LEU A 184 6.82 -10.39 4.95
C LEU A 184 8.27 -10.68 5.39
N LYS A 185 8.89 -9.73 6.09
CA LYS A 185 10.29 -9.78 6.49
C LYS A 185 10.58 -11.03 7.33
N GLY A 186 11.55 -11.82 6.90
CA GLY A 186 11.94 -13.06 7.56
C GLY A 186 10.97 -14.24 7.37
N LYS A 187 9.91 -14.08 6.57
CA LYS A 187 9.03 -15.21 6.24
C LYS A 187 9.61 -16.07 5.13
N PRO A 188 9.27 -17.37 5.09
CA PRO A 188 9.71 -18.26 4.02
C PRO A 188 9.30 -17.75 2.63
N TYR A 189 10.10 -18.06 1.62
CA TYR A 189 9.85 -17.69 0.22
C TYR A 189 8.43 -18.08 -0.24
N SER A 190 7.97 -19.30 0.07
CA SER A 190 6.64 -19.78 -0.33
C SER A 190 5.50 -18.93 0.25
N PHE A 191 5.65 -18.48 1.50
CA PHE A 191 4.71 -17.56 2.14
C PHE A 191 4.72 -16.20 1.43
N GLN A 192 5.90 -15.60 1.26
CA GLN A 192 6.02 -14.30 0.58
C GLN A 192 5.46 -14.36 -0.84
N ARG A 193 5.77 -15.43 -1.60
CA ARG A 193 5.23 -15.62 -2.95
C ARG A 193 3.72 -15.72 -2.97
N LYS A 194 3.11 -16.47 -2.03
CA LYS A 194 1.65 -16.54 -1.89
C LYS A 194 1.04 -15.18 -1.64
N GLU A 195 1.60 -14.41 -0.70
CA GLU A 195 1.09 -13.09 -0.32
C GLU A 195 1.26 -12.05 -1.44
N ILE A 196 2.36 -12.07 -2.15
CA ILE A 196 2.72 -11.09 -3.18
C ILE A 196 2.06 -11.43 -4.52
N CYS A 197 2.40 -12.59 -5.13
CA CYS A 197 1.81 -12.98 -6.41
C CYS A 197 0.30 -13.19 -6.27
N GLY A 198 -0.14 -13.86 -5.21
CA GLY A 198 -1.54 -14.17 -5.00
C GLY A 198 -2.42 -12.93 -4.80
N SER A 199 -1.90 -11.86 -4.17
CA SER A 199 -2.65 -10.59 -4.09
C SER A 199 -2.77 -9.93 -5.46
N ALA A 200 -1.69 -9.87 -6.22
CA ALA A 200 -1.71 -9.28 -7.56
C ALA A 200 -2.66 -10.04 -8.51
N ASP A 201 -2.65 -11.37 -8.46
CA ASP A 201 -3.53 -12.21 -9.28
C ASP A 201 -5.01 -12.01 -8.92
N GLN A 202 -5.33 -11.99 -7.62
CA GLN A 202 -6.71 -11.78 -7.16
C GLN A 202 -7.21 -10.36 -7.48
N LEU A 203 -6.38 -9.32 -7.28
CA LEU A 203 -6.74 -7.95 -7.67
C LEU A 203 -6.96 -7.84 -9.18
N GLY A 204 -6.11 -8.51 -9.98
CA GLY A 204 -6.29 -8.56 -11.43
C GLY A 204 -7.61 -9.19 -11.86
N GLN A 205 -8.04 -10.28 -11.16
CA GLN A 205 -9.34 -10.93 -11.39
C GLN A 205 -10.52 -10.04 -10.97
N MET A 206 -10.38 -9.32 -9.83
CA MET A 206 -11.45 -8.46 -9.31
C MET A 206 -11.65 -7.19 -10.13
N PHE A 207 -10.56 -6.57 -10.59
CA PHE A 207 -10.58 -5.21 -11.16
C PHE A 207 -10.12 -5.13 -12.63
N GLY A 208 -9.94 -6.27 -13.28
CA GLY A 208 -9.64 -6.35 -14.71
C GLY A 208 -8.22 -5.99 -15.13
N LYS A 209 -7.41 -5.42 -14.22
CA LYS A 209 -6.00 -5.08 -14.46
C LYS A 209 -5.14 -5.61 -13.32
N ARG A 210 -4.16 -6.46 -13.68
CA ARG A 210 -3.21 -6.98 -12.69
C ARG A 210 -2.29 -5.87 -12.21
N PRO A 211 -2.10 -5.70 -10.88
CA PRO A 211 -1.13 -4.76 -10.31
C PRO A 211 0.28 -4.93 -10.86
N THR A 212 0.95 -3.81 -11.01
CA THR A 212 2.36 -3.74 -11.46
C THR A 212 3.31 -3.24 -10.38
N LEU A 213 2.77 -2.68 -9.31
CA LEU A 213 3.52 -2.20 -8.15
C LEU A 213 3.11 -2.96 -6.89
N PHE A 214 3.99 -3.00 -5.92
CA PHE A 214 3.75 -3.68 -4.66
C PHE A 214 4.26 -2.85 -3.48
N ARG A 215 3.46 -2.77 -2.41
CA ARG A 215 3.91 -2.25 -1.13
C ARG A 215 3.78 -3.35 -0.06
N PRO A 216 4.87 -3.72 0.64
CA PRO A 216 4.77 -4.65 1.76
C PRO A 216 4.15 -3.96 2.97
N PRO A 217 3.34 -4.68 3.77
CA PRO A 217 2.83 -4.18 5.04
C PRO A 217 3.93 -3.61 5.94
N PHE A 218 3.64 -2.48 6.60
CA PHE A 218 4.57 -1.76 7.48
C PHE A 218 5.83 -1.23 6.79
N GLY A 219 5.94 -1.34 5.47
CA GLY A 219 7.17 -1.07 4.72
C GLY A 219 8.30 -2.07 4.99
N GLU A 220 7.98 -3.22 5.60
CA GLU A 220 8.96 -4.24 5.99
C GLU A 220 9.24 -5.21 4.85
N LYS A 221 10.51 -5.29 4.47
CA LYS A 221 10.98 -6.18 3.40
C LYS A 221 12.33 -6.79 3.74
N ASP A 222 12.68 -7.86 3.04
CA ASP A 222 14.03 -8.42 2.96
C ASP A 222 14.43 -8.67 1.49
N ALA A 223 15.57 -9.31 1.26
CA ALA A 223 16.02 -9.63 -0.09
C ALA A 223 15.05 -10.59 -0.81
N THR A 224 14.44 -11.52 -0.07
CA THR A 224 13.42 -12.45 -0.59
C THR A 224 12.19 -11.69 -1.07
N THR A 225 11.74 -10.68 -0.34
CA THR A 225 10.60 -9.85 -0.73
C THR A 225 10.82 -9.20 -2.09
N LEU A 226 11.97 -8.54 -2.28
CA LEU A 226 12.27 -7.86 -3.54
C LEU A 226 12.44 -8.84 -4.71
N LYS A 227 13.06 -10.00 -4.46
CA LYS A 227 13.15 -11.08 -5.44
C LYS A 227 11.76 -11.57 -5.87
N VAL A 228 10.88 -11.83 -4.91
CA VAL A 228 9.52 -12.32 -5.19
C VAL A 228 8.68 -11.28 -5.93
N ILE A 229 8.77 -9.99 -5.58
CA ILE A 229 8.11 -8.91 -6.33
C ILE A 229 8.49 -8.98 -7.81
N HIS A 230 9.80 -9.11 -8.11
CA HIS A 230 10.30 -9.24 -9.47
C HIS A 230 9.78 -10.51 -10.15
N GLU A 231 9.86 -11.67 -9.50
CA GLU A 231 9.41 -12.96 -10.04
C GLU A 231 7.90 -13.01 -10.27
N CYS A 232 7.11 -12.22 -9.52
CA CYS A 232 5.69 -12.04 -9.75
C CYS A 232 5.38 -11.08 -10.93
N GLY A 233 6.39 -10.58 -11.63
CA GLY A 233 6.26 -9.66 -12.76
C GLY A 233 5.87 -8.25 -12.38
N MET A 234 6.07 -7.87 -11.12
CA MET A 234 5.85 -6.48 -10.68
C MET A 234 7.13 -5.67 -10.81
N LYS A 235 6.97 -4.38 -11.10
CA LYS A 235 8.03 -3.46 -11.53
C LYS A 235 8.85 -2.91 -10.38
N ALA A 236 8.21 -2.64 -9.23
CA ALA A 236 8.86 -2.04 -8.07
C ALA A 236 8.18 -2.42 -6.76
N GLY A 237 8.98 -2.44 -5.68
CA GLY A 237 8.51 -2.35 -4.31
C GLY A 237 8.51 -0.90 -3.84
N LEU A 238 7.44 -0.44 -3.21
CA LEU A 238 7.23 0.96 -2.82
C LEU A 238 7.34 1.17 -1.31
N PHE A 239 7.98 2.27 -0.95
CA PHE A 239 7.96 2.87 0.38
C PHE A 239 7.35 4.28 0.29
N TRP A 240 7.69 5.20 1.15
CA TRP A 240 7.19 6.57 1.16
C TRP A 240 8.18 7.55 1.78
N LYS A 241 7.96 8.84 1.57
CA LYS A 241 8.70 9.94 2.19
C LYS A 241 7.85 10.71 3.20
N GLU A 242 6.55 10.76 3.00
CA GLU A 242 5.60 11.35 3.93
C GLU A 242 4.53 10.36 4.34
N THR A 243 4.03 10.53 5.57
CA THR A 243 2.80 9.91 6.03
C THR A 243 1.78 10.98 6.41
N VAL A 244 0.51 10.75 6.10
CA VAL A 244 -0.58 11.65 6.52
C VAL A 244 -1.54 10.90 7.42
N ASP A 245 -1.76 11.44 8.61
CA ASP A 245 -2.68 10.88 9.61
C ASP A 245 -3.23 12.00 10.49
N LYS A 246 -4.55 12.03 10.67
CA LYS A 246 -5.30 13.03 11.46
C LYS A 246 -5.11 14.47 10.95
N GLY A 247 -5.00 14.63 9.63
CA GLY A 247 -4.77 15.91 8.98
C GLY A 247 -3.33 16.45 9.15
N ILE A 248 -2.40 15.62 9.58
CA ILE A 248 -1.01 16.01 9.81
C ILE A 248 -0.08 15.27 8.84
N VAL A 249 0.69 16.03 8.07
CA VAL A 249 1.76 15.49 7.23
C VAL A 249 3.03 15.35 8.05
N ARG A 250 3.60 14.15 8.08
CA ARG A 250 4.88 13.84 8.76
C ARG A 250 5.91 13.46 7.72
N TYR A 251 7.01 14.16 7.72
CA TYR A 251 8.11 14.00 6.78
C TYR A 251 9.18 13.09 7.39
N GLN A 252 9.71 12.14 6.62
CA GLN A 252 10.88 11.36 7.02
C GLN A 252 12.18 12.19 6.90
N GLU A 253 12.18 13.11 5.94
CA GLU A 253 13.30 14.01 5.68
C GLU A 253 12.77 15.42 5.39
N GLY A 254 13.46 16.44 5.89
CA GLY A 254 13.05 17.83 5.63
C GLY A 254 11.75 18.25 6.31
N LYS A 255 11.04 19.18 5.70
CA LYS A 255 9.76 19.75 6.20
C LYS A 255 8.78 20.08 5.07
N THR A 256 9.11 19.72 3.84
CA THR A 256 8.30 19.99 2.65
C THR A 256 8.37 18.80 1.70
N VAL A 257 7.30 18.57 0.96
CA VAL A 257 7.26 17.57 -0.10
C VAL A 257 8.28 17.94 -1.18
N GLN A 258 9.02 16.97 -1.68
CA GLN A 258 10.03 17.16 -2.72
C GLN A 258 9.56 16.52 -4.04
N PRO A 259 10.11 16.93 -5.18
CA PRO A 259 9.85 16.28 -6.46
C PRO A 259 10.07 14.77 -6.38
N GLY A 260 9.10 14.02 -6.86
CA GLY A 260 9.14 12.56 -6.86
C GLY A 260 8.71 11.87 -5.57
N ASP A 261 8.37 12.61 -4.51
CA ASP A 261 7.99 12.01 -3.23
C ASP A 261 6.72 11.18 -3.34
N VAL A 262 6.74 10.03 -2.66
CA VAL A 262 5.60 9.12 -2.48
C VAL A 262 5.01 9.39 -1.10
N ILE A 263 3.75 9.82 -1.08
CA ILE A 263 3.01 10.17 0.14
C ILE A 263 2.09 9.01 0.50
N LEU A 264 2.21 8.50 1.73
CA LEU A 264 1.37 7.44 2.28
C LEU A 264 0.22 8.01 3.11
N MET A 265 -0.96 7.52 2.85
CA MET A 265 -2.12 7.65 3.73
C MET A 265 -2.95 6.36 3.74
N HIS A 266 -4.00 6.30 4.55
CA HIS A 266 -4.86 5.13 4.70
C HIS A 266 -6.33 5.53 4.71
N PHE A 267 -7.22 4.59 4.40
CA PHE A 267 -8.66 4.77 4.63
C PHE A 267 -8.96 4.68 6.15
N ARG A 268 -8.99 5.84 6.83
CA ARG A 268 -9.22 5.97 8.28
C ARG A 268 -10.36 6.97 8.56
N ASP A 269 -10.73 7.14 9.84
CA ASP A 269 -11.84 8.02 10.24
C ASP A 269 -11.65 9.48 9.83
N ARG A 270 -10.40 9.97 9.80
CA ARG A 270 -10.06 11.32 9.37
C ARG A 270 -9.62 11.41 7.91
N PHE A 271 -10.09 10.49 7.07
CA PHE A 271 -9.68 10.38 5.65
C PHE A 271 -9.81 11.70 4.87
N VAL A 272 -10.90 12.43 5.08
CA VAL A 272 -11.14 13.74 4.44
C VAL A 272 -10.03 14.73 4.78
N ASP A 273 -9.72 14.86 6.07
CA ASP A 273 -8.67 15.77 6.53
C ASP A 273 -7.28 15.33 6.05
N ASP A 274 -7.02 14.02 6.03
CA ASP A 274 -5.76 13.45 5.55
C ASP A 274 -5.57 13.74 4.06
N PHE A 275 -6.59 13.50 3.25
CA PHE A 275 -6.52 13.73 1.80
C PHE A 275 -6.32 15.23 1.48
N ILE A 276 -7.06 16.11 2.16
CA ILE A 276 -6.91 17.57 1.99
C ILE A 276 -5.51 18.02 2.44
N ALA A 277 -5.00 17.52 3.58
CA ALA A 277 -3.66 17.85 4.06
C ALA A 277 -2.56 17.41 3.09
N ALA A 278 -2.68 16.22 2.50
CA ALA A 278 -1.76 15.75 1.46
C ALA A 278 -1.74 16.70 0.26
N LEU A 279 -2.91 17.06 -0.26
CA LEU A 279 -3.03 17.98 -1.39
C LEU A 279 -2.47 19.37 -1.07
N GLN A 280 -2.77 19.90 0.12
CA GLN A 280 -2.25 21.20 0.56
C GLN A 280 -0.72 21.19 0.69
N ALA A 281 -0.13 20.10 1.19
CA ALA A 281 1.33 19.98 1.28
C ALA A 281 2.00 19.94 -0.10
N ILE A 282 1.40 19.22 -1.06
CA ILE A 282 1.86 19.19 -2.46
C ILE A 282 1.79 20.59 -3.08
N ALA A 283 0.65 21.28 -2.91
CA ALA A 283 0.45 22.63 -3.45
C ALA A 283 1.41 23.65 -2.82
N ALA A 284 1.62 23.59 -1.50
CA ALA A 284 2.56 24.46 -0.78
C ALA A 284 4.01 24.27 -1.24
N ALA A 285 4.36 23.07 -1.73
CA ALA A 285 5.66 22.79 -2.32
C ALA A 285 5.78 23.22 -3.80
N GLY A 286 4.72 23.78 -4.40
CA GLY A 286 4.68 24.13 -5.82
C GLY A 286 4.65 22.92 -6.77
N LEU A 287 4.24 21.75 -6.25
CA LEU A 287 4.17 20.50 -7.00
C LEU A 287 2.74 20.19 -7.46
N THR A 288 2.62 19.23 -8.38
CA THR A 288 1.34 18.73 -8.89
C THR A 288 1.23 17.24 -8.62
N PRO A 289 0.06 16.73 -8.16
CA PRO A 289 -0.16 15.29 -8.06
C PRO A 289 -0.05 14.62 -9.43
N ALA A 290 0.66 13.49 -9.50
CA ALA A 290 0.82 12.70 -10.72
C ALA A 290 0.53 11.22 -10.44
N LEU A 291 0.29 10.43 -11.50
CA LEU A 291 0.08 9.00 -11.38
C LEU A 291 1.43 8.28 -11.27
N LEU A 292 1.60 7.52 -10.21
CA LEU A 292 2.84 6.79 -9.91
C LEU A 292 3.22 5.82 -11.03
N GLU A 293 2.25 5.10 -11.57
CA GLU A 293 2.38 4.09 -12.60
C GLU A 293 2.82 4.65 -13.96
N ASP A 294 2.63 5.94 -14.19
CA ASP A 294 3.10 6.58 -15.41
C ASP A 294 4.62 6.80 -15.43
N TYR A 295 5.24 6.84 -14.25
CA TYR A 295 6.68 7.07 -14.07
C TYR A 295 7.50 5.79 -13.95
N ILE A 296 6.87 4.65 -13.64
CA ILE A 296 7.52 3.34 -13.54
C ILE A 296 7.13 2.52 -14.77
N PRO A 297 8.08 2.10 -15.63
CA PRO A 297 7.84 1.49 -16.95
C PRO A 297 7.16 0.11 -16.90
#